data_91a8eb01aafcdfc2925e41f92757463d
#
_entry.id   91a8eb01aafcdfc2925e41f92757463d
#
_cell.length_a   1.000
_cell.length_b   1.000
_cell.length_c   1.000
_cell.angle_alpha   90.00
_cell.angle_beta   90.00
_cell.angle_gamma   90.00
#
_symmetry.space_group_name_H-M   'P 1'
#
loop_
_entity.id
_entity.type
_entity.pdbx_description
1 polymer ?
#
loop_
_entity_poly.entity_id
_entity_poly.type
_entity_poly.pdbx_seq_one_letter_code
_entity_poly.pdbx_strand_id
1 'polypeptide(L)'
;MEILRVPSYSSAVSINVTDASTEYSYSIKDMADLSISSGTATSDSNASVSITLPSQYDGQYEITIDNEEHYYEIVRPYSDPNDHGSTASEISEYAKNEELARAIIDSIITEGFYYRKKVIQTSGFGTDYLPLWCDAKKVLKVYENNVLIYDSANASEYDRNFEITKDKTAIIETEVGAINRAEGASLLIPIASSDQGVIDYYSRGFARTADYIIIVEDGYKRLPGDIVRASELLVDDISCGKLEYYKRYIEDYNTDQFKLKFNSGVFEGTGNIIVDKILSKYLKSIQTLGVL
;
A
#
# COMPACT_ATOMS: atom_id res chain seq x y z
N MET A 1 7.34 15.50 -8.82
CA MET A 1 7.48 14.35 -7.90
C MET A 1 8.62 13.51 -8.43
N GLU A 2 9.60 13.25 -7.57
CA GLU A 2 10.76 12.41 -7.90
C GLU A 2 10.52 10.99 -7.36
N ILE A 3 10.80 9.97 -8.18
CA ILE A 3 10.63 8.58 -7.77
C ILE A 3 11.97 8.06 -7.25
N LEU A 4 12.01 7.70 -5.98
CA LEU A 4 13.17 7.10 -5.33
C LEU A 4 13.02 5.59 -5.28
N ARG A 5 13.97 4.91 -5.92
CA ARG A 5 14.04 3.45 -5.86
C ARG A 5 14.98 3.03 -4.75
N VAL A 6 14.42 2.47 -3.71
CA VAL A 6 15.16 2.08 -2.50
C VAL A 6 15.12 0.57 -2.30
N PRO A 7 16.29 -0.10 -2.35
CA PRO A 7 16.35 -1.56 -2.16
C PRO A 7 16.11 -1.98 -0.71
N SER A 8 16.22 -1.07 0.25
CA SER A 8 16.10 -1.35 1.69
C SER A 8 15.15 -0.38 2.40
N TYR A 9 14.88 -0.67 3.67
CA TYR A 9 13.97 0.11 4.52
C TYR A 9 14.52 1.48 4.98
N SER A 10 15.72 1.87 4.62
CA SER A 10 16.27 3.20 4.91
C SER A 10 16.69 3.87 3.62
N SER A 11 16.16 5.04 3.36
CA SER A 11 16.53 5.87 2.23
C SER A 11 16.81 7.28 2.70
N ALA A 12 17.85 7.87 2.15
CA ALA A 12 18.14 9.27 2.34
C ALA A 12 17.96 10.00 1.01
N VAL A 13 17.34 11.16 1.07
CA VAL A 13 17.23 12.10 -0.04
C VAL A 13 18.17 13.26 0.19
N SER A 14 18.78 13.73 -0.88
CA SER A 14 19.65 14.91 -0.85
C SER A 14 18.90 16.09 -1.44
N ILE A 15 18.73 17.13 -0.66
CA ILE A 15 17.98 18.34 -1.05
C ILE A 15 18.95 19.52 -1.01
N ASN A 16 19.01 20.30 -2.09
CA ASN A 16 19.78 21.52 -2.10
C ASN A 16 19.04 22.61 -1.34
N VAL A 17 19.76 23.35 -0.52
CA VAL A 17 19.26 24.44 0.31
C VAL A 17 20.06 25.72 0.05
N THR A 18 19.63 26.83 0.64
CA THR A 18 20.22 28.15 0.35
C THR A 18 21.63 28.29 0.88
N ASP A 19 21.91 27.87 2.11
CA ASP A 19 23.18 28.11 2.78
C ASP A 19 23.93 26.82 3.11
N ALA A 20 25.24 26.83 2.93
CA ALA A 20 26.12 25.73 3.31
C ALA A 20 26.41 25.76 4.83
N SER A 21 26.67 24.59 5.41
CA SER A 21 27.05 24.41 6.81
C SER A 21 26.08 25.05 7.81
N THR A 22 24.78 25.10 7.45
CA THR A 22 23.71 25.70 8.23
C THR A 22 22.74 24.62 8.68
N GLU A 23 22.18 24.74 9.87
CA GLU A 23 21.15 23.86 10.39
C GLU A 23 19.76 24.27 9.88
N TYR A 24 19.05 23.35 9.28
CA TYR A 24 17.71 23.52 8.78
C TYR A 24 16.71 22.65 9.55
N SER A 25 15.57 23.22 9.87
CA SER A 25 14.41 22.45 10.33
C SER A 25 13.64 21.94 9.13
N TYR A 26 13.23 20.68 9.15
CA TYR A 26 12.41 20.10 8.12
C TYR A 26 11.19 19.36 8.69
N SER A 27 10.18 19.18 7.88
CA SER A 27 9.06 18.29 8.16
C SER A 27 8.86 17.31 7.01
N ILE A 28 8.54 16.06 7.35
CA ILE A 28 8.18 14.99 6.41
C ILE A 28 6.72 14.66 6.65
N LYS A 29 5.91 14.79 5.62
CA LYS A 29 4.49 14.41 5.64
C LYS A 29 4.28 13.17 4.79
N ASP A 30 3.71 12.14 5.39
CA ASP A 30 3.25 10.97 4.67
C ASP A 30 1.92 11.31 3.99
N MET A 31 1.86 11.18 2.67
CA MET A 31 0.68 11.56 1.90
C MET A 31 -0.48 10.58 2.03
N ALA A 32 -0.23 9.38 2.56
CA ALA A 32 -1.29 8.39 2.78
C ALA A 32 -2.12 8.70 4.02
N ASP A 33 -1.49 8.99 5.17
CA ASP A 33 -2.18 9.22 6.44
C ASP A 33 -2.04 10.64 6.98
N LEU A 34 -1.40 11.51 6.20
CA LEU A 34 -1.12 12.92 6.53
C LEU A 34 -0.36 13.09 7.85
N SER A 35 0.30 12.04 8.33
CA SER A 35 1.14 12.13 9.52
C SER A 35 2.39 12.95 9.22
N ILE A 36 2.79 13.78 10.19
CA ILE A 36 3.93 14.67 10.06
C ILE A 36 4.98 14.27 11.09
N SER A 37 6.22 14.11 10.62
CA SER A 37 7.40 14.02 11.49
C SER A 37 8.32 15.20 11.20
N SER A 38 8.99 15.72 12.21
CA SER A 38 9.86 16.87 12.08
C SER A 38 11.26 16.53 12.60
N GLY A 39 12.26 17.20 12.08
CA GLY A 39 13.64 17.05 12.49
C GLY A 39 14.49 18.25 12.11
N THR A 40 15.78 18.18 12.46
CA THR A 40 16.79 19.12 12.01
C THR A 40 17.92 18.38 11.30
N ALA A 41 18.51 19.02 10.29
CA ALA A 41 19.67 18.49 9.60
C ALA A 41 20.59 19.64 9.16
N THR A 42 21.87 19.37 9.15
CA THR A 42 22.88 20.37 8.77
C THR A 42 23.28 20.17 7.31
N SER A 43 23.28 21.25 6.53
CA SER A 43 23.76 21.23 5.17
C SER A 43 25.28 21.00 5.11
N ASP A 44 25.71 20.35 4.06
CA ASP A 44 27.12 20.14 3.77
C ASP A 44 27.79 21.40 3.16
N SER A 45 29.07 21.29 2.77
CA SER A 45 29.81 22.39 2.12
C SER A 45 29.27 22.77 0.74
N ASN A 46 28.42 21.94 0.15
CA ASN A 46 27.79 22.17 -1.16
C ASN A 46 26.34 22.69 -1.01
N ALA A 47 25.94 23.10 0.21
CA ALA A 47 24.57 23.50 0.54
C ALA A 47 23.55 22.39 0.24
N SER A 48 23.88 21.14 0.57
CA SER A 48 23.00 19.99 0.43
C SER A 48 22.70 19.36 1.78
N VAL A 49 21.44 19.05 2.03
CA VAL A 49 20.94 18.40 3.26
C VAL A 49 20.53 16.97 2.94
N SER A 50 21.03 16.01 3.73
CA SER A 50 20.61 14.62 3.64
C SER A 50 19.52 14.33 4.68
N ILE A 51 18.33 13.97 4.23
CA ILE A 51 17.17 13.66 5.09
C ILE A 51 16.81 12.19 4.90
N THR A 52 16.78 11.45 6.01
CA THR A 52 16.33 10.04 5.99
C THR A 52 14.82 9.98 6.04
N LEU A 53 14.23 9.37 5.02
CA LEU A 53 12.78 9.14 4.96
C LEU A 53 12.38 7.98 5.88
N PRO A 54 11.17 8.02 6.46
CA PRO A 54 10.61 6.91 7.23
C PRO A 54 10.19 5.78 6.26
N SER A 55 11.16 5.05 5.71
CA SER A 55 10.99 4.12 4.60
C SER A 55 10.40 2.76 5.00
N GLN A 56 9.60 2.71 6.05
CA GLN A 56 8.92 1.48 6.45
C GLN A 56 7.87 1.04 5.43
N TYR A 57 7.30 1.99 4.68
CA TYR A 57 6.25 1.78 3.70
C TYR A 57 6.64 2.35 2.34
N ASP A 58 6.23 1.68 1.27
CA ASP A 58 6.18 2.31 -0.05
C ASP A 58 5.09 3.36 -0.06
N GLY A 59 5.34 4.49 -0.70
CA GLY A 59 4.36 5.58 -0.73
C GLY A 59 4.95 6.92 -1.09
N GLN A 60 4.11 7.93 -1.02
CA GLN A 60 4.43 9.31 -1.37
C GLN A 60 4.67 10.13 -0.12
N TYR A 61 5.71 10.95 -0.16
CA TYR A 61 6.14 11.80 0.94
C TYR A 61 6.39 13.21 0.44
N GLU A 62 5.96 14.19 1.23
CA GLU A 62 6.24 15.60 1.07
C GLU A 62 7.25 16.01 2.12
N ILE A 63 8.38 16.59 1.69
CA ILE A 63 9.38 17.17 2.59
C ILE A 63 9.32 18.68 2.45
N THR A 64 9.08 19.38 3.54
CA THR A 64 9.17 20.83 3.58
C THR A 64 10.47 21.21 4.30
N ILE A 65 11.35 21.93 3.62
CA ILE A 65 12.61 22.47 4.15
C ILE A 65 12.87 23.82 3.50
N ASP A 66 13.40 24.76 4.25
CA ASP A 66 13.72 26.14 3.75
C ASP A 66 12.52 26.82 3.06
N ASN A 67 11.29 26.54 3.52
CA ASN A 67 10.01 26.97 2.93
C ASN A 67 9.74 26.46 1.51
N GLU A 68 10.47 25.45 1.04
CA GLU A 68 10.23 24.76 -0.21
C GLU A 68 9.66 23.37 0.05
N GLU A 69 8.76 22.93 -0.84
CA GLU A 69 8.12 21.62 -0.80
C GLU A 69 8.74 20.70 -1.85
N HIS A 70 9.19 19.53 -1.41
CA HIS A 70 9.77 18.52 -2.26
C HIS A 70 8.93 17.23 -2.15
N TYR A 71 8.55 16.66 -3.29
CA TYR A 71 7.69 15.48 -3.36
C TYR A 71 8.47 14.27 -3.84
N TYR A 72 8.43 13.21 -3.05
CA TYR A 72 9.11 11.95 -3.33
C TYR A 72 8.14 10.78 -3.27
N GLU A 73 8.36 9.80 -4.13
CA GLU A 73 7.72 8.50 -4.05
C GLU A 73 8.77 7.43 -3.77
N ILE A 74 8.61 6.70 -2.67
CA ILE A 74 9.46 5.56 -2.33
C ILE A 74 8.89 4.33 -3.01
N VAL A 75 9.71 3.70 -3.85
CA VAL A 75 9.39 2.48 -4.59
C VAL A 75 10.51 1.47 -4.40
N ARG A 76 10.19 0.27 -3.88
CA ARG A 76 11.15 -0.82 -3.78
C ARG A 76 11.07 -1.70 -5.01
N PRO A 77 12.20 -2.03 -5.63
CA PRO A 77 12.23 -2.97 -6.76
C PRO A 77 11.80 -4.37 -6.30
N TYR A 78 11.12 -5.13 -7.15
CA TYR A 78 10.74 -6.51 -6.87
C TYR A 78 11.91 -7.48 -6.98
N SER A 79 12.88 -7.17 -7.83
CA SER A 79 14.18 -7.85 -7.86
C SER A 79 15.29 -6.81 -7.68
N ASP A 80 16.27 -7.11 -6.81
CA ASP A 80 17.34 -6.14 -6.50
C ASP A 80 18.30 -6.02 -7.69
N PRO A 81 18.45 -4.83 -8.30
CA PRO A 81 19.37 -4.64 -9.41
C PRO A 81 20.82 -4.97 -9.08
N ASN A 82 21.22 -4.86 -7.81
CA ASN A 82 22.61 -5.17 -7.40
C ASN A 82 22.92 -6.65 -7.46
N ASP A 83 21.92 -7.52 -7.43
CA ASP A 83 22.10 -8.97 -7.56
C ASP A 83 22.29 -9.41 -9.02
N HIS A 84 21.99 -8.52 -9.98
CA HIS A 84 21.92 -8.85 -11.41
C HIS A 84 22.94 -8.10 -12.29
N GLY A 85 23.74 -7.21 -11.74
CA GLY A 85 24.76 -6.45 -12.47
C GLY A 85 26.12 -6.47 -11.78
N SER A 86 27.19 -6.56 -12.56
CA SER A 86 28.59 -6.51 -12.05
C SER A 86 29.18 -5.10 -12.19
N THR A 87 28.62 -4.29 -13.06
CA THR A 87 29.05 -2.91 -13.33
C THR A 87 27.93 -1.92 -13.06
N ALA A 88 28.27 -0.67 -12.78
CA ALA A 88 27.27 0.38 -12.55
C ALA A 88 26.34 0.57 -13.76
N SER A 89 26.84 0.34 -14.99
CA SER A 89 26.02 0.40 -16.21
C SER A 89 25.00 -0.72 -16.28
N GLU A 90 25.40 -1.97 -15.99
CA GLU A 90 24.52 -3.13 -15.97
C GLU A 90 23.45 -2.99 -14.89
N ILE A 91 23.83 -2.56 -13.69
CA ILE A 91 22.90 -2.30 -12.58
C ILE A 91 21.87 -1.23 -12.97
N SER A 92 22.31 -0.13 -13.62
CA SER A 92 21.44 0.94 -14.06
C SER A 92 20.47 0.49 -15.18
N GLU A 93 20.95 -0.35 -16.11
CA GLU A 93 20.12 -0.91 -17.17
C GLU A 93 19.09 -1.89 -16.61
N TYR A 94 19.52 -2.78 -15.72
CA TYR A 94 18.61 -3.70 -15.03
C TYR A 94 17.53 -2.92 -14.24
N ALA A 95 17.91 -1.88 -13.50
CA ALA A 95 16.98 -1.06 -12.74
C ALA A 95 15.89 -0.41 -13.61
N LYS A 96 16.24 0.06 -14.82
CA LYS A 96 15.26 0.61 -15.77
C LYS A 96 14.28 -0.45 -16.28
N ASN A 97 14.78 -1.65 -16.57
CA ASN A 97 13.95 -2.76 -17.03
C ASN A 97 13.07 -3.29 -15.90
N GLU A 98 13.60 -3.31 -14.67
CA GLU A 98 12.84 -3.68 -13.47
C GLU A 98 11.71 -2.69 -13.20
N GLU A 99 11.93 -1.40 -13.40
CA GLU A 99 10.89 -0.37 -13.29
C GLU A 99 9.70 -0.66 -14.20
N LEU A 100 9.98 -1.01 -15.44
CA LEU A 100 8.95 -1.36 -16.39
C LEU A 100 8.26 -2.68 -16.02
N ALA A 101 9.04 -3.70 -15.61
CA ALA A 101 8.51 -4.98 -15.17
C ALA A 101 7.58 -4.82 -13.97
N ARG A 102 7.99 -4.03 -12.97
CA ARG A 102 7.16 -3.71 -11.81
C ARG A 102 5.87 -2.99 -12.21
N ALA A 103 5.96 -1.97 -13.05
CA ALA A 103 4.79 -1.24 -13.51
C ALA A 103 3.77 -2.16 -14.22
N ILE A 104 4.25 -3.13 -15.01
CA ILE A 104 3.40 -4.14 -15.64
C ILE A 104 2.73 -5.02 -14.59
N ILE A 105 3.50 -5.56 -13.63
CA ILE A 105 2.96 -6.41 -12.56
C ILE A 105 1.91 -5.65 -11.75
N ASP A 106 2.22 -4.41 -11.32
CA ASP A 106 1.33 -3.59 -10.50
C ASP A 106 0.04 -3.22 -11.26
N SER A 107 0.12 -3.02 -12.59
CA SER A 107 -1.06 -2.74 -13.41
C SER A 107 -2.02 -3.93 -13.49
N ILE A 108 -1.51 -5.17 -13.46
CA ILE A 108 -2.32 -6.39 -13.51
C ILE A 108 -2.94 -6.69 -12.14
N ILE A 109 -2.15 -6.54 -11.08
CA ILE A 109 -2.60 -6.83 -9.71
C ILE A 109 -3.41 -5.67 -9.12
N THR A 110 -3.37 -4.48 -9.76
CA THR A 110 -3.98 -3.22 -9.28
C THR A 110 -3.40 -2.66 -7.99
N GLU A 111 -2.55 -3.39 -7.32
CA GLU A 111 -1.95 -3.02 -6.04
C GLU A 111 -0.53 -3.56 -5.94
N GLY A 112 0.44 -2.73 -5.49
CA GLY A 112 1.82 -3.17 -5.28
C GLY A 112 1.94 -4.21 -4.15
N PHE A 113 3.02 -5.00 -4.17
CA PHE A 113 3.22 -6.08 -3.21
C PHE A 113 3.89 -5.65 -1.90
N TYR A 114 4.66 -4.57 -1.87
CA TYR A 114 5.32 -4.12 -0.65
C TYR A 114 4.38 -3.45 0.33
N TYR A 115 4.83 -3.37 1.59
CA TYR A 115 4.13 -2.66 2.64
C TYR A 115 3.85 -1.22 2.24
N ARG A 116 2.59 -0.86 2.37
CA ARG A 116 2.09 0.51 2.20
C ARG A 116 0.98 0.77 3.19
N LYS A 117 0.74 2.04 3.44
CA LYS A 117 -0.48 2.47 4.12
C LYS A 117 -1.59 2.60 3.10
N LYS A 118 -2.74 2.03 3.39
CA LYS A 118 -3.95 2.16 2.59
C LYS A 118 -5.02 2.86 3.39
N VAL A 119 -5.59 3.90 2.79
CA VAL A 119 -6.71 4.65 3.37
C VAL A 119 -8.00 4.12 2.78
N ILE A 120 -8.92 3.71 3.63
CA ILE A 120 -10.23 3.19 3.27
C ILE A 120 -11.27 4.12 3.85
N GLN A 121 -12.12 4.66 2.99
CA GLN A 121 -13.26 5.48 3.39
C GLN A 121 -14.53 4.70 3.16
N THR A 122 -15.36 4.59 4.18
CA THR A 122 -16.60 3.83 4.13
C THR A 122 -17.56 4.32 5.21
N SER A 123 -18.85 4.08 5.01
CA SER A 123 -19.86 4.36 6.03
C SER A 123 -20.12 3.11 6.86
N GLY A 124 -20.48 3.28 8.12
CA GLY A 124 -20.85 2.20 9.00
C GLY A 124 -22.15 1.52 8.57
N PHE A 125 -22.26 0.22 8.82
CA PHE A 125 -23.43 -0.59 8.46
C PHE A 125 -24.33 -0.91 9.66
N GLY A 126 -23.96 -0.46 10.87
CA GLY A 126 -24.64 -0.84 12.11
C GLY A 126 -24.30 -2.28 12.54
N THR A 127 -23.14 -2.75 12.15
CA THR A 127 -22.62 -4.10 12.46
C THR A 127 -21.38 -3.98 13.31
N ASP A 128 -20.96 -5.08 13.92
CA ASP A 128 -19.73 -5.21 14.70
C ASP A 128 -18.47 -5.36 13.83
N TYR A 129 -18.64 -5.43 12.52
CA TYR A 129 -17.56 -5.52 11.55
C TYR A 129 -17.72 -4.48 10.44
N LEU A 130 -16.60 -4.08 9.84
CA LEU A 130 -16.55 -3.18 8.70
C LEU A 130 -15.68 -3.78 7.60
N PRO A 131 -16.20 -4.02 6.38
CA PRO A 131 -15.46 -4.61 5.29
C PRO A 131 -14.30 -3.73 4.84
N LEU A 132 -13.15 -4.31 4.54
CA LEU A 132 -11.93 -3.59 4.12
C LEU A 132 -11.63 -3.82 2.66
N TRP A 133 -12.19 -4.44 1.84
CA TRP A 133 -11.90 -4.60 0.39
C TRP A 133 -10.40 -4.74 0.04
N CYS A 134 -9.55 -5.12 1.01
CA CYS A 134 -8.11 -5.30 0.85
C CYS A 134 -7.60 -6.42 1.78
N ASP A 135 -6.36 -6.91 1.53
CA ASP A 135 -5.70 -7.92 2.36
C ASP A 135 -4.92 -7.24 3.50
N ALA A 136 -5.63 -6.51 4.34
CA ALA A 136 -5.04 -5.76 5.43
C ALA A 136 -4.26 -6.69 6.40
N LYS A 137 -3.14 -6.19 6.91
CA LYS A 137 -2.27 -6.90 7.86
C LYS A 137 -2.42 -6.35 9.28
N LYS A 138 -2.65 -5.05 9.39
CA LYS A 138 -2.77 -4.35 10.68
C LYS A 138 -3.63 -3.10 10.51
N VAL A 139 -4.46 -2.80 11.50
CA VAL A 139 -5.12 -1.50 11.62
C VAL A 139 -4.11 -0.52 12.21
N LEU A 140 -3.90 0.61 11.57
CA LEU A 140 -3.02 1.67 12.06
C LEU A 140 -3.80 2.75 12.79
N LYS A 141 -4.82 3.33 12.13
CA LYS A 141 -5.67 4.37 12.70
C LYS A 141 -7.11 4.17 12.25
N VAL A 142 -8.04 4.60 13.09
CA VAL A 142 -9.48 4.65 12.76
C VAL A 142 -10.02 6.01 13.16
N TYR A 143 -10.70 6.66 12.22
CA TYR A 143 -11.44 7.89 12.46
C TYR A 143 -12.92 7.61 12.27
N GLU A 144 -13.75 8.20 13.13
CA GLU A 144 -15.19 8.22 13.02
C GLU A 144 -15.64 9.68 12.90
N ASN A 145 -16.33 10.02 11.83
CA ASN A 145 -16.74 11.39 11.52
C ASN A 145 -15.57 12.40 11.64
N ASN A 146 -14.40 12.03 11.09
CA ASN A 146 -13.15 12.78 11.14
C ASN A 146 -12.51 12.93 12.55
N VAL A 147 -13.02 12.26 13.57
CA VAL A 147 -12.41 12.21 14.90
C VAL A 147 -11.59 10.95 15.03
N LEU A 148 -10.32 11.07 15.41
CA LEU A 148 -9.45 9.93 15.67
C LEU A 148 -9.96 9.16 16.90
N ILE A 149 -10.39 7.90 16.71
CA ILE A 149 -10.93 7.03 17.75
C ILE A 149 -10.00 5.86 18.09
N TYR A 150 -8.95 5.66 17.28
CA TYR A 150 -7.93 4.64 17.52
C TYR A 150 -6.63 4.97 16.79
N ASP A 151 -5.51 4.80 17.48
CA ASP A 151 -4.16 4.82 16.93
C ASP A 151 -3.36 3.66 17.50
N SER A 152 -2.89 2.76 16.63
CA SER A 152 -2.14 1.57 17.04
C SER A 152 -0.78 1.88 17.69
N ALA A 153 -0.25 3.10 17.51
CA ALA A 153 0.98 3.55 18.18
C ALA A 153 0.74 3.87 19.66
N ASN A 154 -0.48 4.30 20.00
CA ASN A 154 -0.89 4.72 21.34
C ASN A 154 -2.21 4.03 21.75
N ALA A 155 -2.37 2.76 21.44
CA ALA A 155 -3.65 2.05 21.59
C ALA A 155 -4.21 2.11 23.03
N SER A 156 -3.36 2.24 24.05
CA SER A 156 -3.78 2.36 25.45
C SER A 156 -4.44 3.70 25.81
N GLU A 157 -4.35 4.70 24.93
CA GLU A 157 -4.97 6.01 25.14
C GLU A 157 -6.42 6.08 24.64
N TYR A 158 -6.88 5.02 23.95
CA TYR A 158 -8.20 4.96 23.35
C TYR A 158 -9.07 3.91 24.04
N ASP A 159 -10.35 4.22 24.20
CA ASP A 159 -11.34 3.33 24.80
C ASP A 159 -11.78 2.21 23.87
N ARG A 160 -11.54 2.38 22.57
CA ARG A 160 -11.91 1.41 21.50
C ARG A 160 -10.65 0.80 20.90
N ASN A 161 -10.72 -0.47 20.61
CA ASN A 161 -9.66 -1.21 19.94
C ASN A 161 -10.18 -1.93 18.72
N PHE A 162 -9.36 -2.06 17.69
CA PHE A 162 -9.75 -2.63 16.41
C PHE A 162 -8.74 -3.68 15.95
N GLU A 163 -9.25 -4.80 15.50
CA GLU A 163 -8.46 -5.90 14.94
C GLU A 163 -8.98 -6.31 13.57
N ILE A 164 -8.09 -6.92 12.80
CA ILE A 164 -8.45 -7.49 11.51
C ILE A 164 -9.02 -8.89 11.73
N THR A 165 -10.10 -9.21 11.03
CA THR A 165 -10.70 -10.54 11.05
C THR A 165 -9.71 -11.60 10.55
N LYS A 166 -9.90 -12.86 10.97
CA LYS A 166 -8.99 -13.96 10.59
C LYS A 166 -8.91 -14.18 9.08
N ASP A 167 -9.97 -13.89 8.36
CA ASP A 167 -10.04 -13.93 6.90
C ASP A 167 -9.49 -12.67 6.22
N LYS A 168 -9.08 -11.65 7.01
CA LYS A 168 -8.49 -10.38 6.59
C LYS A 168 -9.38 -9.51 5.69
N THR A 169 -10.67 -9.75 5.69
CA THR A 169 -11.62 -9.06 4.84
C THR A 169 -12.31 -7.89 5.52
N ALA A 170 -12.24 -7.82 6.85
CA ALA A 170 -12.91 -6.80 7.64
C ALA A 170 -12.11 -6.42 8.88
N ILE A 171 -12.48 -5.31 9.50
CA ILE A 171 -12.09 -5.00 10.88
C ILE A 171 -13.26 -5.26 11.82
N ILE A 172 -12.92 -5.63 13.03
CA ILE A 172 -13.84 -5.75 14.14
C ILE A 172 -13.41 -4.86 15.29
N GLU A 173 -14.36 -4.33 16.02
CA GLU A 173 -14.09 -3.67 17.28
C GLU A 173 -13.90 -4.71 18.37
N THR A 174 -12.72 -4.69 19.01
CA THR A 174 -12.41 -5.56 20.14
C THR A 174 -12.53 -4.75 21.44
N GLU A 175 -12.87 -5.42 22.53
CA GLU A 175 -12.91 -4.75 23.82
C GLU A 175 -11.51 -4.38 24.28
N VAL A 176 -11.29 -3.12 24.57
CA VAL A 176 -10.16 -2.70 25.39
C VAL A 176 -10.53 -2.97 26.82
N GLY A 177 -9.94 -4.02 27.38
CA GLY A 177 -10.10 -4.41 28.75
C GLY A 177 -11.57 -4.54 29.15
N ALA A 178 -11.95 -5.66 29.66
CA ALA A 178 -13.26 -5.92 30.25
C ALA A 178 -13.52 -5.02 31.47
N ILE A 179 -13.23 -3.74 31.34
CA ILE A 179 -13.53 -2.74 32.34
C ILE A 179 -15.03 -2.59 32.27
N ASN A 180 -15.67 -3.34 33.17
CA ASN A 180 -17.04 -3.11 33.59
C ASN A 180 -18.16 -3.44 32.60
N ARG A 181 -17.97 -4.39 31.72
CA ARG A 181 -19.14 -5.18 31.41
C ARG A 181 -19.34 -6.14 32.57
N ALA A 182 -20.29 -5.80 33.40
CA ALA A 182 -20.72 -6.72 34.44
C ALA A 182 -20.77 -8.12 33.80
N GLU A 183 -20.03 -9.05 34.35
CA GLU A 183 -20.09 -10.45 33.92
C GLU A 183 -21.57 -10.84 33.82
N GLY A 184 -22.02 -11.23 32.63
CA GLY A 184 -23.40 -11.53 32.36
C GLY A 184 -24.30 -10.40 31.91
N ALA A 185 -23.82 -9.18 31.66
CA ALA A 185 -24.62 -8.18 30.98
C ALA A 185 -24.91 -8.67 29.56
N SER A 186 -26.09 -9.17 29.36
CA SER A 186 -26.60 -9.46 28.04
C SER A 186 -26.46 -8.22 27.19
N LEU A 187 -25.87 -8.36 26.00
CA LEU A 187 -25.78 -7.32 24.99
C LEU A 187 -27.13 -6.71 24.58
N LEU A 188 -28.21 -7.20 25.13
CA LEU A 188 -29.60 -6.90 24.83
C LEU A 188 -30.31 -6.25 26.00
N ILE A 189 -29.62 -5.70 27.02
CA ILE A 189 -30.34 -4.91 28.01
C ILE A 189 -30.61 -3.54 27.38
N PRO A 190 -31.84 -3.25 26.96
CA PRO A 190 -32.20 -1.92 26.53
C PRO A 190 -32.07 -1.01 27.75
N ILE A 191 -31.18 -0.03 27.66
CA ILE A 191 -31.23 1.10 28.61
C ILE A 191 -32.39 1.93 28.11
N ALA A 192 -33.54 1.73 28.72
CA ALA A 192 -34.66 2.60 28.53
C ALA A 192 -34.31 3.98 29.09
N SER A 193 -33.96 4.94 28.26
CA SER A 193 -34.00 6.34 28.68
C SER A 193 -35.48 6.69 28.86
N SER A 194 -35.86 7.08 30.04
CA SER A 194 -37.24 7.20 30.50
C SER A 194 -38.06 8.26 29.77
N ASP A 195 -37.48 9.07 28.90
CA ASP A 195 -38.17 10.25 28.38
C ASP A 195 -38.53 10.24 26.90
N GLN A 196 -38.07 9.30 26.10
CA GLN A 196 -38.40 9.34 24.66
C GLN A 196 -38.63 7.98 23.97
N GLY A 197 -38.68 6.89 24.66
CA GLY A 197 -38.92 5.60 24.03
C GLY A 197 -37.84 5.15 23.03
N VAL A 198 -36.69 5.79 23.01
CA VAL A 198 -35.55 5.43 22.20
C VAL A 198 -34.77 4.36 22.98
N ILE A 199 -34.83 3.16 22.51
CA ILE A 199 -33.96 2.09 22.98
C ILE A 199 -32.60 2.37 22.35
N ASP A 200 -31.71 3.01 23.10
CA ASP A 200 -30.29 3.07 22.72
C ASP A 200 -29.71 1.68 22.92
N TYR A 201 -29.71 0.92 21.87
CA TYR A 201 -28.85 -0.24 21.84
C TYR A 201 -27.41 0.30 21.79
N TYR A 202 -26.68 0.11 22.86
CA TYR A 202 -25.23 0.18 22.78
C TYR A 202 -24.78 -0.92 21.83
N SER A 203 -24.95 -0.66 20.54
CA SER A 203 -24.36 -1.49 19.52
C SER A 203 -22.86 -1.24 19.58
N ARG A 204 -22.11 -2.21 20.01
CA ARG A 204 -20.71 -2.30 19.65
C ARG A 204 -20.67 -2.25 18.14
N GLY A 205 -19.70 -1.54 17.63
CA GLY A 205 -19.43 -1.61 16.21
C GLY A 205 -19.63 -0.29 15.49
N PHE A 206 -19.76 -0.41 14.22
CA PHE A 206 -19.70 0.71 13.29
C PHE A 206 -21.08 1.29 13.05
N ALA A 207 -21.36 2.45 13.65
CA ALA A 207 -22.65 3.12 13.57
C ALA A 207 -23.08 3.37 12.12
N ARG A 208 -24.33 3.03 11.79
CA ARG A 208 -24.86 3.10 10.41
C ARG A 208 -24.82 4.50 9.78
N THR A 209 -24.79 5.55 10.57
CA THR A 209 -24.79 6.94 10.11
C THR A 209 -23.42 7.61 10.21
N ALA A 210 -22.43 6.90 10.68
CA ALA A 210 -21.08 7.44 10.83
C ALA A 210 -20.21 7.11 9.60
N ASP A 211 -19.37 8.05 9.24
CA ASP A 211 -18.34 7.88 8.23
C ASP A 211 -17.03 7.47 8.90
N TYR A 212 -16.42 6.44 8.34
CA TYR A 212 -15.15 5.89 8.84
C TYR A 212 -14.03 6.09 7.84
N ILE A 213 -12.90 6.57 8.35
CA ILE A 213 -11.62 6.56 7.63
C ILE A 213 -10.71 5.60 8.39
N ILE A 214 -10.31 4.53 7.70
CA ILE A 214 -9.49 3.47 8.26
C ILE A 214 -8.17 3.46 7.55
N ILE A 215 -7.08 3.57 8.30
CA ILE A 215 -5.74 3.46 7.77
C ILE A 215 -5.21 2.10 8.18
N VAL A 216 -4.91 1.28 7.18
CA VAL A 216 -4.41 -0.08 7.37
C VAL A 216 -3.04 -0.25 6.73
N GLU A 217 -2.31 -1.21 7.26
CA GLU A 217 -1.10 -1.74 6.65
C GLU A 217 -1.48 -2.83 5.67
N ASP A 218 -1.08 -2.67 4.41
CA ASP A 218 -1.32 -3.62 3.32
C ASP A 218 0.01 -4.05 2.69
N GLY A 219 0.01 -5.20 2.01
CA GLY A 219 1.18 -5.73 1.31
C GLY A 219 2.09 -6.63 2.16
N TYR A 220 3.30 -6.86 1.69
CA TYR A 220 4.25 -7.81 2.25
C TYR A 220 5.55 -7.14 2.71
N LYS A 221 6.02 -7.47 3.91
CA LYS A 221 7.33 -7.04 4.40
C LYS A 221 8.48 -7.68 3.60
N ARG A 222 8.27 -8.94 3.21
CA ARG A 222 9.14 -9.68 2.29
C ARG A 222 8.28 -10.18 1.16
N LEU A 223 8.71 -9.92 -0.05
CA LEU A 223 8.01 -10.41 -1.23
C LEU A 223 7.95 -11.93 -1.24
N PRO A 224 6.84 -12.51 -1.71
CA PRO A 224 6.80 -13.89 -2.09
C PRO A 224 7.86 -14.18 -3.16
N GLY A 225 8.60 -15.28 -3.01
CA GLY A 225 9.70 -15.60 -3.94
C GLY A 225 9.24 -15.82 -5.39
N ASP A 226 7.97 -16.18 -5.59
CA ASP A 226 7.40 -16.31 -6.94
C ASP A 226 7.17 -14.93 -7.61
N ILE A 227 6.90 -13.87 -6.84
CA ILE A 227 6.81 -12.50 -7.37
C ILE A 227 8.20 -11.97 -7.76
N VAL A 228 9.21 -12.21 -6.93
CA VAL A 228 10.61 -11.89 -7.29
C VAL A 228 10.96 -12.58 -8.62
N ARG A 229 10.67 -13.88 -8.71
CA ARG A 229 10.92 -14.65 -9.93
C ARG A 229 10.12 -14.15 -11.13
N ALA A 230 8.89 -13.71 -10.93
CA ALA A 230 8.08 -13.11 -11.99
C ALA A 230 8.70 -11.80 -12.50
N SER A 231 9.19 -10.94 -11.60
CA SER A 231 9.91 -9.73 -11.97
C SER A 231 11.17 -10.04 -12.77
N GLU A 232 12.03 -10.96 -12.31
CA GLU A 232 13.24 -11.39 -13.03
C GLU A 232 12.93 -11.86 -14.46
N LEU A 233 11.92 -12.72 -14.62
CA LEU A 233 11.51 -13.23 -15.94
C LEU A 233 11.03 -12.12 -16.86
N LEU A 234 10.30 -11.14 -16.35
CA LEU A 234 9.87 -9.98 -17.13
C LEU A 234 11.04 -9.08 -17.51
N VAL A 235 11.98 -8.85 -16.59
CA VAL A 235 13.20 -8.08 -16.89
C VAL A 235 14.00 -8.75 -18.00
N ASP A 236 14.15 -10.07 -17.97
CA ASP A 236 14.80 -10.84 -19.01
C ASP A 236 14.08 -10.70 -20.37
N ASP A 237 12.75 -10.76 -20.37
CA ASP A 237 11.94 -10.60 -21.58
C ASP A 237 11.98 -9.18 -22.14
N ILE A 238 12.04 -8.15 -21.26
CA ILE A 238 12.22 -6.75 -21.65
C ILE A 238 13.60 -6.55 -22.26
N SER A 239 14.66 -7.01 -21.59
CA SER A 239 16.05 -6.85 -22.06
C SER A 239 16.31 -7.54 -23.40
N CYS A 240 15.65 -8.68 -23.65
CA CYS A 240 15.73 -9.41 -24.92
C CYS A 240 14.80 -8.84 -26.01
N GLY A 241 14.05 -7.77 -25.73
CA GLY A 241 13.12 -7.18 -26.70
C GLY A 241 11.88 -8.03 -27.01
N LYS A 242 11.63 -9.10 -26.25
CA LYS A 242 10.49 -9.99 -26.48
C LYS A 242 9.15 -9.30 -26.33
N LEU A 243 9.05 -8.34 -25.38
CA LEU A 243 7.81 -7.57 -25.21
C LEU A 243 7.48 -6.69 -26.41
N GLU A 244 8.46 -6.24 -27.19
CA GLU A 244 8.21 -5.49 -28.42
C GLU A 244 7.56 -6.33 -29.51
N TYR A 245 7.81 -7.64 -29.50
CA TYR A 245 7.16 -8.57 -30.41
C TYR A 245 5.65 -8.65 -30.17
N TYR A 246 5.21 -8.61 -28.91
CA TYR A 246 3.80 -8.63 -28.53
C TYR A 246 3.08 -7.30 -28.76
N LYS A 247 3.80 -6.18 -28.84
CA LYS A 247 3.23 -4.86 -29.17
C LYS A 247 2.70 -4.75 -30.61
N ARG A 248 3.03 -5.69 -31.49
CA ARG A 248 2.71 -5.59 -32.92
C ARG A 248 1.29 -6.02 -33.28
N TYR A 249 0.43 -6.34 -32.34
CA TYR A 249 -0.99 -6.69 -32.56
C TYR A 249 -1.22 -7.72 -33.66
N ILE A 250 -0.35 -8.75 -33.77
CA ILE A 250 -0.52 -9.82 -34.75
C ILE A 250 -1.43 -10.88 -34.13
N GLU A 251 -2.73 -10.81 -34.40
CA GLU A 251 -3.69 -11.80 -33.94
C GLU A 251 -3.61 -13.12 -34.74
N ASP A 252 -3.34 -13.02 -36.02
CA ASP A 252 -3.30 -14.16 -36.90
C ASP A 252 -2.24 -13.93 -37.99
N TYR A 253 -1.28 -14.84 -38.10
CA TYR A 253 -0.28 -14.83 -39.14
C TYR A 253 -0.43 -16.10 -40.00
N ASN A 254 -0.85 -15.93 -41.22
CA ASN A 254 -1.12 -17.01 -42.14
C ASN A 254 -0.18 -16.93 -43.36
N THR A 255 0.58 -17.99 -43.57
CA THR A 255 1.38 -18.19 -44.79
C THR A 255 0.93 -19.48 -45.48
N ASP A 256 1.33 -19.67 -46.74
CA ASP A 256 1.00 -20.89 -47.48
C ASP A 256 1.53 -22.19 -46.84
N GLN A 257 2.45 -22.07 -45.86
CA GLN A 257 3.10 -23.21 -45.22
C GLN A 257 2.68 -23.43 -43.77
N PHE A 258 2.27 -22.37 -43.03
CA PHE A 258 1.84 -22.48 -41.64
C PHE A 258 0.91 -21.35 -41.22
N LYS A 259 0.08 -21.66 -40.26
CA LYS A 259 -0.81 -20.70 -39.61
C LYS A 259 -0.42 -20.57 -38.13
N LEU A 260 -0.07 -19.36 -37.73
CA LEU A 260 0.14 -19.00 -36.32
C LEU A 260 -1.07 -18.20 -35.85
N LYS A 261 -1.72 -18.70 -34.82
CA LYS A 261 -2.79 -18.00 -34.12
C LYS A 261 -2.30 -17.68 -32.72
N PHE A 262 -2.25 -16.40 -32.40
CA PHE A 262 -1.96 -15.95 -31.05
C PHE A 262 -3.23 -15.98 -30.21
N ASN A 263 -3.10 -16.42 -28.98
CA ASN A 263 -4.24 -16.41 -28.06
C ASN A 263 -4.52 -14.96 -27.66
N SER A 264 -5.75 -14.48 -27.81
CA SER A 264 -6.16 -13.12 -27.41
C SER A 264 -5.88 -12.81 -25.93
N GLY A 265 -5.89 -13.82 -25.08
CA GLY A 265 -5.52 -13.68 -23.66
C GLY A 265 -4.05 -13.30 -23.41
N VAL A 266 -3.16 -13.42 -24.42
CA VAL A 266 -1.77 -12.94 -24.33
C VAL A 266 -1.70 -11.42 -24.26
N PHE A 267 -2.72 -10.72 -24.74
CA PHE A 267 -2.78 -9.26 -24.74
C PHE A 267 -3.37 -8.67 -23.44
N GLU A 268 -3.98 -9.51 -22.61
CA GLU A 268 -4.55 -9.13 -21.33
C GLU A 268 -3.57 -9.33 -20.16
N GLY A 269 -2.46 -10.05 -20.38
CA GLY A 269 -1.43 -10.37 -19.41
C GLY A 269 -0.10 -9.66 -19.66
N THR A 270 0.97 -10.20 -19.06
CA THR A 270 2.34 -9.71 -19.22
C THR A 270 2.98 -10.10 -20.56
N GLY A 271 2.37 -11.01 -21.29
CA GLY A 271 2.95 -11.67 -22.47
C GLY A 271 3.84 -12.87 -22.13
N ASN A 272 4.09 -13.14 -20.86
CA ASN A 272 4.82 -14.31 -20.39
C ASN A 272 3.88 -15.24 -19.61
N ILE A 273 3.58 -16.41 -20.21
CA ILE A 273 2.61 -17.37 -19.63
C ILE A 273 3.00 -17.82 -18.21
N ILE A 274 4.30 -17.91 -17.92
CA ILE A 274 4.76 -18.31 -16.58
C ILE A 274 4.47 -17.22 -15.58
N VAL A 275 4.76 -15.98 -15.94
CA VAL A 275 4.47 -14.80 -15.11
C VAL A 275 2.96 -14.66 -14.89
N ASP A 276 2.16 -14.76 -15.93
CA ASP A 276 0.70 -14.67 -15.84
C ASP A 276 0.13 -15.75 -14.92
N LYS A 277 0.67 -16.97 -14.97
CA LYS A 277 0.28 -18.05 -14.07
C LYS A 277 0.69 -17.79 -12.63
N ILE A 278 1.81 -17.13 -12.39
CA ILE A 278 2.21 -16.70 -11.04
C ILE A 278 1.24 -15.63 -10.55
N LEU A 279 1.04 -14.58 -11.34
CA LEU A 279 0.19 -13.45 -10.98
C LEU A 279 -1.27 -13.86 -10.75
N SER A 280 -1.77 -14.85 -11.50
CA SER A 280 -3.16 -15.34 -11.33
C SER A 280 -3.50 -15.81 -9.91
N LYS A 281 -2.50 -16.20 -9.11
CA LYS A 281 -2.70 -16.56 -7.69
C LYS A 281 -3.04 -15.36 -6.81
N TYR A 282 -2.62 -14.17 -7.24
CA TYR A 282 -2.77 -12.92 -6.51
C TYR A 282 -3.90 -12.04 -7.03
N LEU A 283 -4.47 -12.39 -8.18
CA LEU A 283 -5.68 -11.74 -8.66
C LEU A 283 -6.80 -12.04 -7.67
N LYS A 284 -7.29 -11.02 -7.00
CA LYS A 284 -8.49 -11.14 -6.18
C LYS A 284 -9.63 -11.48 -7.14
N SER A 285 -10.20 -12.66 -6.99
CA SER A 285 -11.48 -12.93 -7.62
C SER A 285 -12.45 -11.87 -7.08
N ILE A 286 -12.92 -10.99 -7.95
CA ILE A 286 -14.08 -10.17 -7.67
C ILE A 286 -15.20 -11.18 -7.49
N GLN A 287 -15.47 -11.55 -6.24
CA GLN A 287 -16.71 -12.23 -5.92
C GLN A 287 -17.78 -11.22 -6.26
N THR A 288 -18.36 -11.35 -7.45
CA THR A 288 -19.63 -10.72 -7.77
C THR A 288 -20.58 -11.13 -6.65
N LEU A 289 -20.79 -10.23 -5.72
CA LEU A 289 -21.93 -10.31 -4.81
C LEU A 289 -23.14 -10.36 -5.73
N GLY A 290 -23.62 -11.58 -5.97
CA GLY A 290 -24.88 -11.78 -6.62
C GLY A 290 -25.91 -11.04 -5.77
N VAL A 291 -26.41 -9.95 -6.31
CA VAL A 291 -27.61 -9.31 -5.80
C VAL A 291 -28.73 -10.31 -6.08
N LEU A 292 -29.14 -11.01 -5.05
CA LEU A 292 -30.41 -11.74 -5.03
C LEU A 292 -31.52 -10.77 -4.66
#